data_1608c0f70f62e6f2333d82d8d779eeba
#
_entry.id   1608c0f70f62e6f2333d82d8d779eeba
#
_cell.length_a   1.000
_cell.length_b   1.000
_cell.length_c   1.000
_cell.angle_alpha   90.00
_cell.angle_beta   90.00
_cell.angle_gamma   90.00
#
_symmetry.space_group_name_H-M   'P 1'
#
loop_
_entity.id
_entity.type
_entity.pdbx_description
1 polymer ?
#
loop_
_entity_poly.entity_id
_entity_poly.type
_entity_poly.pdbx_seq_one_letter_code
_entity_poly.pdbx_strand_id
1 'polypeptide(L)' 'MAIEDELSPQCVRVYKAMKELGFATEDKMGTAERITHSARLPKNMVMNALQELQTRGYARRKVREKAAGYFLTR' A
#
# COMPACT_ATOMS: atom_id res chain seq x y z
N MET A 1 -2.12 -14.40 -13.44
CA MET A 1 -0.70 -14.15 -13.18
C MET A 1 -0.50 -13.76 -11.73
N ALA A 2 0.58 -14.19 -11.16
CA ALA A 2 0.88 -13.83 -9.77
C ALA A 2 1.36 -12.37 -9.71
N ILE A 3 0.93 -11.66 -8.68
CA ILE A 3 1.32 -10.26 -8.50
C ILE A 3 2.84 -10.12 -8.34
N GLU A 4 3.49 -11.16 -7.83
CA GLU A 4 4.94 -11.19 -7.66
C GLU A 4 5.70 -11.06 -8.97
N ASP A 5 5.08 -11.43 -10.09
CA ASP A 5 5.70 -11.33 -11.40
C ASP A 5 5.64 -9.92 -11.98
N GLU A 6 4.74 -9.11 -11.49
CA GLU A 6 4.50 -7.76 -12.00
C GLU A 6 5.12 -6.66 -11.14
N LEU A 7 5.34 -6.94 -9.87
CA LEU A 7 5.79 -5.95 -8.91
C LEU A 7 7.15 -6.31 -8.32
N SER A 8 7.88 -5.29 -7.88
CA SER A 8 9.12 -5.51 -7.15
C SER A 8 8.82 -6.18 -5.81
N PRO A 9 9.81 -6.86 -5.19
CA PRO A 9 9.59 -7.55 -3.92
C PRO A 9 9.03 -6.65 -2.82
N GLN A 10 9.49 -5.40 -2.72
CA GLN A 10 8.97 -4.48 -1.71
C GLN A 10 7.51 -4.13 -1.97
N CYS A 11 7.11 -4.01 -3.24
CA CYS A 11 5.71 -3.73 -3.58
C CYS A 11 4.82 -4.90 -3.21
N VAL A 12 5.28 -6.12 -3.42
CA VAL A 12 4.54 -7.32 -3.03
C VAL A 12 4.36 -7.35 -1.52
N ARG A 13 5.40 -7.03 -0.75
CA ARG A 13 5.30 -7.00 0.71
C ARG A 13 4.32 -5.95 1.19
N VAL A 14 4.35 -4.77 0.61
CA VAL A 14 3.43 -3.69 0.95
C VAL A 14 2.00 -4.09 0.57
N TYR A 15 1.80 -4.66 -0.59
CA TYR A 15 0.49 -5.12 -1.04
C TYR A 15 -0.10 -6.15 -0.06
N LYS A 16 0.70 -7.15 0.31
CA LYS A 16 0.26 -8.18 1.25
C LYS A 16 -0.03 -7.60 2.63
N ALA A 17 0.80 -6.67 3.09
CA ALA A 17 0.59 -6.02 4.38
C ALA A 17 -0.73 -5.24 4.39
N MET A 18 -1.01 -4.49 3.33
CA MET A 18 -2.27 -3.75 3.22
C MET A 18 -3.46 -4.70 3.19
N LYS A 19 -3.34 -5.82 2.50
CA LYS A 19 -4.41 -6.81 2.43
C LYS A 19 -4.68 -7.44 3.79
N GLU A 20 -3.63 -7.75 4.54
CA GLU A 20 -3.77 -8.30 5.89
C GLU A 20 -4.41 -7.29 6.85
N LEU A 21 -4.06 -6.01 6.70
CA LEU A 21 -4.64 -4.96 7.53
C LEU A 21 -6.07 -4.61 7.14
N GLY A 22 -6.53 -5.13 6.00
CA GLY A 22 -7.87 -4.87 5.54
C GLY A 22 -8.04 -3.53 4.82
N PHE A 23 -6.96 -2.93 4.36
CA PHE A 23 -7.01 -1.65 3.66
C PHE A 23 -7.40 -1.87 2.20
N ALA A 24 -8.59 -2.39 1.98
CA ALA A 24 -9.05 -2.76 0.63
C ALA A 24 -10.21 -1.89 0.15
N THR A 25 -10.67 -0.96 0.96
CA THR A 25 -11.75 -0.05 0.58
C THR A 25 -11.42 1.35 1.07
N GLU A 26 -12.08 2.34 0.48
CA GLU A 26 -11.91 3.73 0.87
C GLU A 26 -12.26 3.97 2.34
N ASP A 27 -13.24 3.23 2.85
CA ASP A 27 -13.65 3.34 4.24
C ASP A 27 -12.65 2.73 5.21
N LYS A 28 -11.78 1.85 4.71
CA LYS A 28 -10.81 1.13 5.53
C LYS A 28 -9.39 1.44 5.10
N MET A 29 -9.13 2.64 4.66
CA MET A 29 -7.79 3.03 4.28
C MET A 29 -6.91 3.23 5.51
N GLY A 30 -5.61 3.02 5.32
CA GLY A 30 -4.64 3.16 6.40
C GLY A 30 -3.50 4.07 6.03
N THR A 31 -2.80 4.57 7.06
CA THR A 31 -1.67 5.46 6.86
C THR A 31 -0.42 4.69 6.41
N ALA A 32 0.50 5.42 5.79
CA ALA A 32 1.79 4.84 5.40
C ALA A 32 2.55 4.31 6.62
N GLU A 33 2.39 4.94 7.77
CA GLU A 33 3.06 4.50 8.99
C GLU A 33 2.60 3.11 9.42
N ARG A 34 1.30 2.87 9.36
CA ARG A 34 0.75 1.55 9.72
C ARG A 34 1.23 0.49 8.71
N ILE A 35 1.25 0.84 7.44
CA ILE A 35 1.74 -0.07 6.40
C ILE A 35 3.21 -0.37 6.62
N THR A 36 4.01 0.66 6.92
CA THR A 36 5.45 0.52 7.19
C THR A 36 5.68 -0.46 8.34
N HIS A 37 4.92 -0.30 9.41
CA HIS A 37 5.04 -1.16 10.58
C HIS A 37 4.70 -2.61 10.26
N SER A 38 3.63 -2.82 9.52
CA SER A 38 3.18 -4.15 9.17
C SER A 38 4.08 -4.83 8.14
N ALA A 39 4.56 -4.07 7.17
CA ALA A 39 5.42 -4.61 6.12
C ALA A 39 6.85 -4.84 6.59
N ARG A 40 7.24 -4.22 7.71
CA ARG A 40 8.60 -4.31 8.26
C ARG A 40 9.66 -3.85 7.29
N LEU A 41 9.38 -2.78 6.57
CA LEU A 41 10.30 -2.16 5.63
C LEU A 41 10.58 -0.73 6.07
N PRO A 42 11.75 -0.17 5.67
CA PRO A 42 12.00 1.25 5.91
C PRO A 42 10.93 2.11 5.25
N LYS A 43 10.62 3.25 5.86
CA LYS A 43 9.55 4.12 5.37
C LYS A 43 9.76 4.54 3.93
N ASN A 44 11.00 4.86 3.54
CA ASN A 44 11.28 5.28 2.16
C ASN A 44 10.97 4.17 1.16
N MET A 45 11.24 2.92 1.52
CA MET A 45 10.90 1.79 0.66
C MET A 45 9.40 1.61 0.54
N VAL A 46 8.68 1.78 1.66
CA VAL A 46 7.21 1.69 1.66
C VAL A 46 6.62 2.80 0.80
N MET A 47 7.12 4.02 0.91
CA MET A 47 6.62 5.14 0.11
C MET A 47 6.86 4.91 -1.39
N ASN A 48 8.04 4.40 -1.74
CA ASN A 48 8.32 4.06 -3.14
C ASN A 48 7.42 2.95 -3.64
N ALA A 49 7.18 1.94 -2.80
CA ALA A 49 6.29 0.84 -3.15
C ALA A 49 4.86 1.31 -3.33
N LEU A 50 4.39 2.18 -2.45
CA LEU A 50 3.04 2.73 -2.55
C LEU A 50 2.88 3.54 -3.85
N GLN A 51 3.91 4.29 -4.22
CA GLN A 51 3.88 5.06 -5.46
C GLN A 51 3.80 4.13 -6.67
N GLU A 52 4.57 3.05 -6.67
CA GLU A 52 4.53 2.08 -7.75
C GLU A 52 3.16 1.39 -7.83
N LEU A 53 2.60 1.01 -6.67
CA LEU A 53 1.28 0.39 -6.63
C LEU A 53 0.21 1.33 -7.18
N GLN A 54 0.29 2.62 -6.89
CA GLN A 54 -0.63 3.62 -7.43
C GLN A 54 -0.47 3.74 -8.95
N THR A 55 0.76 3.80 -9.42
CA THR A 55 1.05 3.93 -10.85
C THR A 55 0.51 2.73 -11.63
N ARG A 56 0.56 1.55 -11.04
CA ARG A 56 0.08 0.33 -11.69
C ARG A 56 -1.40 0.05 -11.45
N GLY A 57 -2.09 0.91 -10.69
CA GLY A 57 -3.51 0.77 -10.44
C GLY A 57 -3.89 -0.25 -9.38
N TYR A 58 -2.95 -0.66 -8.54
CA TYR A 58 -3.23 -1.60 -7.45
C TYR A 58 -3.69 -0.90 -6.18
N ALA A 59 -3.31 0.36 -6.00
CA ALA A 59 -3.64 1.11 -4.80
C ALA A 59 -3.99 2.54 -5.14
N ARG A 60 -4.69 3.20 -4.22
CA ARG A 60 -5.00 4.62 -4.33
C ARG A 60 -4.71 5.33 -3.03
N ARG A 61 -4.37 6.60 -3.15
CA ARG A 61 -4.16 7.49 -2.02
C ARG A 61 -5.33 8.45 -1.93
N LYS A 62 -5.85 8.63 -0.74
CA LYS A 62 -6.90 9.60 -0.50
C LYS A 62 -6.55 10.42 0.73
N VAL A 63 -6.74 11.73 0.63
CA VAL A 63 -6.50 12.64 1.74
C VAL A 63 -7.84 12.98 2.38
N ARG A 64 -7.93 12.78 3.69
CA ARG A 64 -9.09 13.18 4.48
C ARG A 64 -8.60 14.09 5.59
N GLU A 65 -9.18 15.27 5.69
CA GLU A 65 -8.82 16.26 6.68
C GLU A 65 -7.31 16.51 6.71
N LYS A 66 -6.62 15.97 7.71
CA LYS A 66 -5.19 16.19 7.90
C LYS A 66 -4.35 14.96 7.64
N ALA A 67 -4.94 13.87 7.19
CA ALA A 67 -4.23 12.61 7.03
C ALA A 67 -4.45 12.01 5.64
N ALA A 68 -3.40 11.44 5.10
CA ALA A 68 -3.49 10.68 3.85
C ALA A 68 -3.61 9.20 4.19
N GLY A 69 -4.52 8.52 3.52
CA GLY A 69 -4.68 7.10 3.65
C GLY A 69 -4.46 6.40 2.32
N TYR A 70 -4.15 5.13 2.40
CA TYR A 70 -3.96 4.28 1.21
C TYR A 70 -4.86 3.07 1.31
N PHE A 71 -5.37 2.62 0.16
CA PHE A 71 -6.21 1.43 0.11
C PHE A 71 -5.99 0.72 -1.22
N LEU A 72 -6.21 -0.58 -1.23
CA LEU A 72 -6.05 -1.38 -2.43
C LEU A 72 -7.29 -1.29 -3.31
N THR A 73 -7.05 -1.22 -4.62
CA THR A 73 -8.13 -1.20 -5.61
C THR A 73 -8.17 -2.52 -6.40
N ARG A 74 -7.20 -3.37 -6.18
CA ARG A 74 -7.14 -4.66 -6.88
C ARG A 74 -6.77 -5.78 -5.94
#